data_1f92773719a85d37db2bbc3c38d6fccc
#
_entry.id   1f92773719a85d37db2bbc3c38d6fccc
#
_cell.length_a   1.000
_cell.length_b   1.000
_cell.length_c   1.000
_cell.angle_alpha   90.00
_cell.angle_beta   90.00
_cell.angle_gamma   90.00
#
_symmetry.space_group_name_H-M   'P 1'
#
loop_
_entity.id
_entity.type
_entity.pdbx_description
1 polymer ?
#
loop_
_entity_poly.entity_id
_entity_poly.type
_entity_poly.pdbx_seq_one_letter_code
_entity_poly.pdbx_strand_id
1 'polypeptide(L)'
;MTEYYLEPSLALKENKKSMSDKMSIHLLEAHMCGFFNKEIVFLGCQGSQNYNLDNEFSDVDTKLLTLPSFTNLAMNREPVSTTHVLKNNEHMDLKDVRLFIPTLRKQNVNFIEMLFTEYYYVNTLYKEEWMKLIAAHEEVARFSPNRTVLAMTGIAYNKYKVFNNKVSVGFNPELGYDPKQVYQLGRVVEFLERYMEGKDTYAELLQSKQRDKLLSLKSGHLSFQEAEEYMNTEIVRIKALTVDYLATNHPEDKEVSRLLDEVQYNIMKLYMKECVKYV
;
A
#
# COMPACT_ATOMS: atom_id res chain seq x y z
N MET A 1 8.77 26.22 -10.15
CA MET A 1 8.26 25.68 -8.88
C MET A 1 7.12 24.77 -9.23
N THR A 2 7.26 23.46 -8.99
CA THR A 2 6.20 22.49 -9.26
C THR A 2 5.14 22.68 -8.18
N GLU A 3 3.91 23.03 -8.56
CA GLU A 3 2.81 23.16 -7.61
C GLU A 3 2.25 21.78 -7.31
N TYR A 4 2.16 21.44 -6.03
CA TYR A 4 1.51 20.23 -5.55
C TYR A 4 0.12 20.56 -5.05
N TYR A 5 -0.85 19.77 -5.45
CA TYR A 5 -2.23 19.94 -5.01
C TYR A 5 -2.52 18.99 -3.87
N LEU A 6 -2.89 19.54 -2.69
CA LEU A 6 -3.47 18.79 -1.59
C LEU A 6 -4.98 18.73 -1.83
N GLU A 7 -5.54 17.53 -1.99
CA GLU A 7 -7.00 17.39 -1.91
C GLU A 7 -7.40 17.16 -0.44
N PRO A 8 -7.98 18.17 0.23
CA PRO A 8 -8.60 17.92 1.53
C PRO A 8 -9.98 17.32 1.28
N SER A 9 -10.23 16.12 1.75
CA SER A 9 -11.61 15.67 1.90
C SER A 9 -12.33 16.57 2.90
N LEU A 10 -13.50 17.04 2.56
CA LEU A 10 -14.25 18.14 3.20
C LEU A 10 -14.82 17.86 4.61
N ALA A 11 -14.41 16.81 5.32
CA ALA A 11 -14.91 16.47 6.65
C ALA A 11 -13.76 16.44 7.69
N LEU A 12 -13.34 17.60 8.15
CA LEU A 12 -12.24 17.79 9.10
C LEU A 12 -12.69 17.55 10.54
N LYS A 13 -12.38 16.38 11.07
CA LYS A 13 -12.20 16.18 12.53
C LYS A 13 -10.82 16.72 12.94
N GLU A 14 -10.61 17.14 14.20
CA GLU A 14 -9.33 17.72 14.69
C GLU A 14 -8.08 16.86 14.37
N ASN A 15 -8.22 15.52 14.37
CA ASN A 15 -7.15 14.59 13.98
C ASN A 15 -6.67 14.73 12.51
N LYS A 16 -7.51 15.25 11.61
CA LYS A 16 -7.15 15.42 10.18
C LYS A 16 -6.15 16.55 9.94
N LYS A 17 -6.14 17.60 10.78
CA LYS A 17 -5.17 18.69 10.71
C LYS A 17 -3.75 18.19 11.00
N SER A 18 -3.60 17.31 12.00
CA SER A 18 -2.35 16.65 12.33
C SER A 18 -1.84 15.74 11.18
N MET A 19 -2.75 15.03 10.48
CA MET A 19 -2.38 14.21 9.32
C MET A 19 -1.87 15.07 8.15
N SER A 20 -2.53 16.18 7.84
CA SER A 20 -2.06 17.10 6.80
C SER A 20 -0.67 17.65 7.09
N ASP A 21 -0.40 18.01 8.36
CA ASP A 21 0.92 18.50 8.77
C ASP A 21 2.01 17.40 8.61
N LYS A 22 1.71 16.17 9.03
CA LYS A 22 2.63 15.02 8.86
C LYS A 22 2.90 14.72 7.38
N MET A 23 1.87 14.70 6.54
CA MET A 23 2.03 14.53 5.10
C MET A 23 2.89 15.63 4.48
N SER A 24 2.75 16.88 4.95
CA SER A 24 3.60 18.01 4.50
C SER A 24 5.05 17.82 4.89
N ILE A 25 5.34 17.25 6.07
CA ILE A 25 6.70 16.90 6.50
C ILE A 25 7.28 15.82 5.58
N HIS A 26 6.52 14.77 5.30
CA HIS A 26 6.97 13.71 4.38
C HIS A 26 7.27 14.25 2.98
N LEU A 27 6.43 15.16 2.46
CA LEU A 27 6.69 15.79 1.16
C LEU A 27 7.95 16.65 1.19
N LEU A 28 8.16 17.43 2.26
CA LEU A 28 9.36 18.23 2.44
C LEU A 28 10.63 17.33 2.50
N GLU A 29 10.60 16.27 3.30
CA GLU A 29 11.67 15.28 3.38
C GLU A 29 11.94 14.62 2.02
N ALA A 30 10.90 14.28 1.26
CA ALA A 30 11.05 13.77 -0.10
C ALA A 30 11.82 14.73 -1.00
N HIS A 31 11.64 16.04 -0.84
CA HIS A 31 12.40 17.07 -1.56
C HIS A 31 13.82 17.26 -0.99
N MET A 32 14.05 17.05 0.29
CA MET A 32 15.34 17.32 0.96
C MET A 32 16.33 16.15 0.92
N CYS A 33 15.89 14.90 0.88
CA CYS A 33 16.74 13.71 1.08
C CYS A 33 17.50 13.21 -0.14
N GLY A 34 17.84 14.07 -1.12
CA GLY A 34 18.69 13.67 -2.27
C GLY A 34 18.02 12.68 -3.25
N PHE A 35 16.73 12.37 -3.06
CA PHE A 35 15.91 11.81 -4.13
C PHE A 35 15.67 12.87 -5.23
N PHE A 36 16.32 14.00 -5.12
CA PHE A 36 16.17 15.32 -5.76
C PHE A 36 16.36 15.36 -7.26
N ASN A 37 17.01 14.36 -7.82
CA ASN A 37 17.12 14.24 -9.27
C ASN A 37 15.95 13.42 -9.84
N LYS A 38 14.93 13.16 -9.01
CA LYS A 38 13.74 12.42 -9.41
C LYS A 38 12.52 13.31 -9.26
N GLU A 39 11.71 13.36 -10.27
CA GLU A 39 10.45 14.06 -10.21
C GLU A 39 9.42 13.24 -9.44
N ILE A 40 8.76 13.89 -8.47
CA ILE A 40 7.70 13.27 -7.68
C ILE A 40 6.41 13.31 -8.51
N VAL A 41 5.75 12.15 -8.63
CA VAL A 41 4.43 12.02 -9.25
C VAL A 41 3.33 12.08 -8.21
N PHE A 42 3.52 11.33 -7.11
CA PHE A 42 2.52 11.14 -6.08
C PHE A 42 3.17 10.81 -4.74
N LEU A 43 2.58 11.28 -3.65
CA LEU A 43 2.86 10.87 -2.28
C LEU A 43 1.53 10.56 -1.60
N GLY A 44 1.34 9.36 -1.05
CA GLY A 44 0.12 8.97 -0.35
C GLY A 44 0.41 8.30 0.98
N CYS A 45 -0.51 8.48 1.94
CA CYS A 45 -0.48 7.78 3.22
C CYS A 45 -0.72 6.28 3.00
N GLN A 46 -0.06 5.45 3.80
CA GLN A 46 -0.22 3.99 3.79
C GLN A 46 -0.43 3.44 5.19
N GLY A 47 -0.95 2.22 5.27
CA GLY A 47 -0.94 1.46 6.50
C GLY A 47 -2.18 1.64 7.36
N SER A 48 -2.00 1.72 8.69
CA SER A 48 -3.09 1.63 9.67
C SER A 48 -4.20 2.66 9.47
N GLN A 49 -3.86 3.86 9.01
CA GLN A 49 -4.81 4.93 8.71
C GLN A 49 -5.80 4.55 7.60
N ASN A 50 -5.32 3.84 6.58
CA ASN A 50 -6.15 3.37 5.47
C ASN A 50 -7.05 2.19 5.87
N TYR A 51 -6.77 1.53 7.01
CA TYR A 51 -7.43 0.29 7.41
C TYR A 51 -8.37 0.45 8.62
N ASN A 52 -8.56 1.67 9.12
CA ASN A 52 -9.27 1.92 10.38
C ASN A 52 -8.64 1.16 11.57
N LEU A 53 -7.32 1.07 11.60
CA LEU A 53 -6.54 0.32 12.59
C LEU A 53 -5.45 1.17 13.25
N ASP A 54 -5.54 2.48 13.04
CA ASP A 54 -4.70 3.49 13.70
C ASP A 54 -5.21 3.81 15.11
N ASN A 55 -4.31 4.31 15.92
CA ASN A 55 -4.57 4.92 17.23
C ASN A 55 -3.69 6.17 17.39
N GLU A 56 -3.78 6.84 18.54
CA GLU A 56 -3.01 8.07 18.83
C GLU A 56 -1.48 7.90 18.75
N PHE A 57 -0.97 6.66 18.87
CA PHE A 57 0.46 6.32 18.80
C PHE A 57 0.88 5.77 17.43
N SER A 58 -0.02 5.72 16.46
CA SER A 58 0.29 5.16 15.16
C SER A 58 1.20 6.09 14.36
N ASP A 59 2.26 5.51 13.80
CA ASP A 59 3.14 6.18 12.86
C ASP A 59 2.37 6.53 11.57
N VAL A 60 2.85 7.55 10.86
CA VAL A 60 2.36 7.89 9.52
C VAL A 60 3.41 7.44 8.52
N ASP A 61 3.12 6.35 7.84
CA ASP A 61 3.96 5.87 6.74
C ASP A 61 3.40 6.37 5.40
N THR A 62 4.28 6.58 4.42
CA THR A 62 3.89 7.06 3.09
C THR A 62 4.51 6.24 1.97
N LYS A 63 3.86 6.28 0.79
CA LYS A 63 4.44 5.82 -0.47
C LYS A 63 4.69 7.00 -1.38
N LEU A 64 5.90 7.05 -1.92
CA LEU A 64 6.37 8.07 -2.84
C LEU A 64 6.59 7.46 -4.21
N LEU A 65 5.86 7.94 -5.22
CA LEU A 65 6.09 7.57 -6.62
C LEU A 65 6.93 8.63 -7.29
N THR A 66 8.04 8.19 -7.90
CA THR A 66 8.97 9.07 -8.59
C THR A 66 9.24 8.63 -10.01
N LEU A 67 9.63 9.57 -10.84
CA LEU A 67 10.16 9.29 -12.18
C LEU A 67 11.69 9.15 -12.14
N PRO A 68 12.29 8.28 -12.95
CA PRO A 68 13.74 8.18 -13.10
C PRO A 68 14.30 9.45 -13.72
N SER A 69 15.56 9.80 -13.47
CA SER A 69 16.21 10.86 -14.23
C SER A 69 16.33 10.46 -15.71
N PHE A 70 16.42 11.45 -16.61
CA PHE A 70 16.68 11.20 -18.03
C PHE A 70 17.91 10.29 -18.25
N THR A 71 18.99 10.54 -17.50
CA THR A 71 20.20 9.71 -17.54
C THR A 71 19.90 8.25 -17.17
N ASN A 72 19.06 8.02 -16.14
CA ASN A 72 18.70 6.65 -15.75
C ASN A 72 17.89 5.92 -16.85
N LEU A 73 17.03 6.66 -17.55
CA LEU A 73 16.29 6.11 -18.71
C LEU A 73 17.24 5.82 -19.89
N ALA A 74 18.08 6.81 -20.27
CA ALA A 74 18.99 6.70 -21.40
C ALA A 74 20.04 5.58 -21.22
N MET A 75 20.47 5.35 -19.97
CA MET A 75 21.43 4.30 -19.61
C MET A 75 20.76 2.98 -19.22
N ASN A 76 19.44 2.86 -19.40
CA ASN A 76 18.67 1.67 -19.05
C ASN A 76 18.95 1.15 -17.62
N ARG A 77 19.06 2.09 -16.65
CA ARG A 77 19.29 1.71 -15.25
C ARG A 77 18.05 1.12 -14.61
N GLU A 78 18.27 0.14 -13.73
CA GLU A 78 17.19 -0.52 -13.01
C GLU A 78 16.28 0.47 -12.25
N PRO A 79 14.96 0.22 -12.25
CA PRO A 79 14.02 1.01 -11.48
C PRO A 79 14.28 0.89 -9.98
N VAL A 80 14.17 2.01 -9.27
CA VAL A 80 14.44 2.06 -7.82
C VAL A 80 13.18 1.69 -7.02
N SER A 81 13.38 0.84 -6.01
CA SER A 81 12.43 0.60 -4.93
C SER A 81 13.21 0.55 -3.62
N THR A 82 12.96 1.49 -2.72
CA THR A 82 13.69 1.61 -1.45
C THR A 82 12.80 2.26 -0.39
N THR A 83 13.16 2.06 0.89
CA THR A 83 12.50 2.72 2.02
C THR A 83 13.45 3.76 2.61
N HIS A 84 12.96 4.97 2.82
CA HIS A 84 13.61 6.01 3.58
C HIS A 84 12.98 6.09 4.97
N VAL A 85 13.80 6.11 6.01
CA VAL A 85 13.36 6.26 7.40
C VAL A 85 13.57 7.70 7.82
N LEU A 86 12.52 8.38 8.22
CA LEU A 86 12.54 9.76 8.71
C LEU A 86 13.15 9.81 10.11
N LYS A 87 13.51 11.02 10.57
CA LYS A 87 14.12 11.23 11.91
C LYS A 87 13.20 10.80 13.07
N ASN A 88 11.90 10.78 12.88
CA ASN A 88 10.88 10.33 13.83
C ASN A 88 10.55 8.84 13.70
N ASN A 89 11.33 8.07 12.94
CA ASN A 89 11.15 6.65 12.61
C ASN A 89 9.94 6.33 11.72
N GLU A 90 9.22 7.30 11.21
CA GLU A 90 8.21 7.08 10.16
C GLU A 90 8.89 6.67 8.85
N HIS A 91 8.18 5.92 8.00
CA HIS A 91 8.75 5.37 6.78
C HIS A 91 8.14 6.01 5.53
N MET A 92 8.99 6.20 4.54
CA MET A 92 8.57 6.61 3.21
C MET A 92 9.10 5.60 2.19
N ASP A 93 8.19 4.79 1.63
CA ASP A 93 8.50 3.81 0.60
C ASP A 93 8.57 4.47 -0.76
N LEU A 94 9.77 4.64 -1.30
CA LEU A 94 9.99 5.21 -2.63
C LEU A 94 9.91 4.12 -3.70
N LYS A 95 9.12 4.37 -4.73
CA LYS A 95 9.01 3.48 -5.89
C LYS A 95 9.04 4.26 -7.20
N ASP A 96 9.85 3.79 -8.14
CA ASP A 96 9.84 4.24 -9.53
C ASP A 96 8.49 3.90 -10.20
N VAL A 97 7.92 4.85 -10.94
CA VAL A 97 6.63 4.67 -11.65
C VAL A 97 6.66 3.45 -12.58
N ARG A 98 7.80 3.11 -13.16
CA ARG A 98 7.96 1.92 -14.00
C ARG A 98 7.67 0.59 -13.27
N LEU A 99 7.76 0.59 -11.92
CA LEU A 99 7.40 -0.55 -11.07
C LEU A 99 5.97 -0.47 -10.55
N PHE A 100 5.37 0.72 -10.49
CA PHE A 100 4.07 0.92 -9.87
C PHE A 100 2.94 0.19 -10.61
N ILE A 101 2.79 0.46 -11.91
CA ILE A 101 1.75 -0.19 -12.72
C ILE A 101 1.89 -1.72 -12.75
N PRO A 102 3.10 -2.31 -12.98
CA PRO A 102 3.30 -3.75 -12.81
C PRO A 102 2.94 -4.28 -11.42
N THR A 103 3.09 -3.46 -10.37
CA THR A 103 2.72 -3.85 -8.99
C THR A 103 1.20 -3.83 -8.79
N LEU A 104 0.48 -2.87 -9.38
CA LEU A 104 -0.99 -2.88 -9.42
C LEU A 104 -1.51 -4.11 -10.15
N ARG A 105 -0.92 -4.48 -11.30
CA ARG A 105 -1.28 -5.69 -12.07
C ARG A 105 -1.08 -6.98 -11.27
N LYS A 106 -0.13 -7.00 -10.33
CA LYS A 106 0.07 -8.12 -9.40
C LYS A 106 -0.94 -8.13 -8.26
N GLN A 107 -1.85 -7.16 -8.22
CA GLN A 107 -2.85 -7.00 -7.17
C GLN A 107 -2.22 -6.93 -5.76
N ASN A 108 -1.09 -6.24 -5.66
CA ASN A 108 -0.45 -6.02 -4.38
C ASN A 108 -1.27 -5.00 -3.56
N VAL A 109 -1.97 -5.49 -2.54
CA VAL A 109 -2.87 -4.68 -1.71
C VAL A 109 -2.18 -3.46 -1.10
N ASN A 110 -0.90 -3.57 -0.73
CA ASN A 110 -0.13 -2.45 -0.18
C ASN A 110 0.13 -1.33 -1.20
N PHE A 111 -0.14 -1.55 -2.49
CA PHE A 111 -0.09 -0.52 -3.54
C PHE A 111 -1.47 -0.15 -4.06
N ILE A 112 -2.40 -1.09 -4.06
CA ILE A 112 -3.81 -0.81 -4.36
C ILE A 112 -4.38 0.20 -3.36
N GLU A 113 -4.04 0.11 -2.07
CA GLU A 113 -4.50 1.05 -1.03
C GLU A 113 -4.20 2.53 -1.35
N MET A 114 -3.17 2.82 -2.16
CA MET A 114 -2.83 4.18 -2.58
C MET A 114 -3.92 4.85 -3.43
N LEU A 115 -4.78 4.05 -4.07
CA LEU A 115 -5.92 4.55 -4.86
C LEU A 115 -7.13 4.88 -3.98
N PHE A 116 -7.10 4.52 -2.70
CA PHE A 116 -8.18 4.66 -1.72
C PHE A 116 -7.82 5.60 -0.56
N THR A 117 -6.55 6.01 -0.44
CA THR A 117 -6.14 6.91 0.65
C THR A 117 -6.73 8.29 0.51
N GLU A 118 -7.23 8.84 1.64
CA GLU A 118 -7.75 10.22 1.70
C GLU A 118 -6.63 11.26 1.82
N TYR A 119 -5.40 10.85 2.16
CA TYR A 119 -4.28 11.74 2.42
C TYR A 119 -3.20 11.55 1.38
N TYR A 120 -3.18 12.44 0.39
CA TYR A 120 -2.19 12.37 -0.67
C TYR A 120 -1.84 13.73 -1.27
N TYR A 121 -0.68 13.78 -1.91
CA TYR A 121 -0.25 14.84 -2.82
C TYR A 121 -0.05 14.25 -4.21
N VAL A 122 -0.53 14.95 -5.21
CA VAL A 122 -0.28 14.62 -6.62
C VAL A 122 0.34 15.83 -7.31
N ASN A 123 1.39 15.60 -8.10
CA ASN A 123 1.99 16.64 -8.93
C ASN A 123 0.99 17.07 -10.01
N THR A 124 0.74 18.37 -10.11
CA THR A 124 -0.25 18.96 -11.03
C THR A 124 -0.05 18.55 -12.48
N LEU A 125 1.21 18.33 -12.89
CA LEU A 125 1.53 17.87 -14.25
C LEU A 125 0.96 16.47 -14.56
N TYR A 126 0.86 15.60 -13.56
CA TYR A 126 0.40 14.21 -13.73
C TYR A 126 -1.00 13.98 -13.14
N LYS A 127 -1.62 15.04 -12.60
CA LYS A 127 -2.91 14.96 -11.89
C LYS A 127 -3.99 14.30 -12.74
N GLU A 128 -4.11 14.72 -13.99
CA GLU A 128 -5.16 14.20 -14.90
C GLU A 128 -5.03 12.67 -15.06
N GLU A 129 -3.82 12.18 -15.29
CA GLU A 129 -3.58 10.74 -15.45
C GLU A 129 -3.78 9.99 -14.14
N TRP A 130 -3.37 10.58 -13.00
CA TRP A 130 -3.62 9.97 -11.69
C TRP A 130 -5.12 9.86 -11.39
N MET A 131 -5.90 10.89 -11.70
CA MET A 131 -7.35 10.91 -11.47
C MET A 131 -8.09 9.87 -12.31
N LYS A 132 -7.56 9.41 -13.45
CA LYS A 132 -8.13 8.28 -14.19
C LYS A 132 -8.04 6.98 -13.35
N LEU A 133 -6.93 6.75 -12.65
CA LEU A 133 -6.79 5.60 -11.73
C LEU A 133 -7.74 5.72 -10.54
N ILE A 134 -7.88 6.93 -9.98
CA ILE A 134 -8.81 7.17 -8.86
C ILE A 134 -10.26 6.96 -9.32
N ALA A 135 -10.63 7.40 -10.52
CA ALA A 135 -11.98 7.19 -11.04
C ALA A 135 -12.33 5.72 -11.27
N ALA A 136 -11.33 4.88 -11.53
CA ALA A 136 -11.46 3.44 -11.77
C ALA A 136 -10.87 2.59 -10.63
N HIS A 137 -10.78 3.13 -9.41
CA HIS A 137 -10.05 2.47 -8.31
C HIS A 137 -10.63 1.11 -7.93
N GLU A 138 -11.96 0.95 -7.91
CA GLU A 138 -12.63 -0.32 -7.61
C GLU A 138 -12.33 -1.37 -8.69
N GLU A 139 -12.41 -0.99 -9.96
CA GLU A 139 -12.11 -1.86 -11.09
C GLU A 139 -10.63 -2.26 -11.11
N VAL A 140 -9.72 -1.31 -10.86
CA VAL A 140 -8.29 -1.58 -10.76
C VAL A 140 -7.98 -2.53 -9.61
N ALA A 141 -8.63 -2.35 -8.46
CA ALA A 141 -8.45 -3.19 -7.29
C ALA A 141 -9.00 -4.61 -7.47
N ARG A 142 -9.92 -4.82 -8.43
CA ARG A 142 -10.49 -6.12 -8.79
C ARG A 142 -10.05 -6.63 -10.16
N PHE A 143 -9.03 -6.01 -10.74
CA PHE A 143 -8.52 -6.31 -12.07
C PHE A 143 -8.26 -7.81 -12.30
N SER A 144 -7.71 -8.50 -11.33
CA SER A 144 -7.39 -9.93 -11.41
C SER A 144 -7.68 -10.61 -10.07
N PRO A 145 -8.93 -11.13 -9.88
CA PRO A 145 -9.34 -11.67 -8.59
C PRO A 145 -8.45 -12.81 -8.07
N ASN A 146 -8.02 -13.73 -8.96
CA ASN A 146 -7.12 -14.80 -8.55
C ASN A 146 -5.76 -14.27 -8.06
N ARG A 147 -5.23 -13.22 -8.67
CA ARG A 147 -3.99 -12.60 -8.19
C ARG A 147 -4.18 -11.90 -6.84
N THR A 148 -5.34 -11.27 -6.59
CA THR A 148 -5.64 -10.69 -5.28
C THR A 148 -5.59 -11.75 -4.20
N VAL A 149 -6.29 -12.88 -4.41
CA VAL A 149 -6.30 -13.99 -3.44
C VAL A 149 -4.91 -14.58 -3.25
N LEU A 150 -4.14 -14.79 -4.34
CA LEU A 150 -2.76 -15.28 -4.26
C LEU A 150 -1.84 -14.31 -3.52
N ALA A 151 -1.94 -12.99 -3.80
CA ALA A 151 -1.12 -11.97 -3.14
C ALA A 151 -1.40 -11.91 -1.63
N MET A 152 -2.68 -11.91 -1.24
CA MET A 152 -3.08 -11.91 0.17
C MET A 152 -2.67 -13.20 0.88
N THR A 153 -2.83 -14.35 0.24
CA THR A 153 -2.36 -15.64 0.74
C THR A 153 -0.84 -15.65 0.96
N GLY A 154 -0.09 -15.09 0.02
CA GLY A 154 1.36 -14.92 0.14
C GLY A 154 1.77 -14.04 1.32
N ILE A 155 1.04 -12.95 1.57
CA ILE A 155 1.23 -12.10 2.75
C ILE A 155 0.99 -12.93 4.03
N ALA A 156 -0.11 -13.66 4.11
CA ALA A 156 -0.44 -14.50 5.26
C ALA A 156 0.67 -15.51 5.59
N TYR A 157 1.13 -16.27 4.60
CA TYR A 157 2.22 -17.23 4.79
C TYR A 157 3.53 -16.56 5.23
N ASN A 158 3.82 -15.36 4.71
CA ASN A 158 4.98 -14.61 5.18
C ASN A 158 4.84 -14.21 6.65
N LYS A 159 3.66 -13.74 7.10
CA LYS A 159 3.40 -13.39 8.50
C LYS A 159 3.52 -14.61 9.40
N TYR A 160 2.98 -15.73 9.00
CA TYR A 160 3.12 -17.00 9.70
C TYR A 160 4.60 -17.42 9.84
N LYS A 161 5.37 -17.32 8.76
CA LYS A 161 6.79 -17.71 8.74
C LYS A 161 7.67 -16.86 9.68
N VAL A 162 7.32 -15.58 9.87
CA VAL A 162 8.17 -14.64 10.61
C VAL A 162 7.68 -14.32 12.02
N PHE A 163 6.50 -14.79 12.45
CA PHE A 163 5.89 -14.38 13.71
C PHE A 163 6.74 -14.67 14.95
N ASN A 164 7.49 -15.75 14.95
CA ASN A 164 8.41 -16.13 16.04
C ASN A 164 9.89 -16.00 15.65
N ASN A 165 10.21 -15.25 14.61
CA ASN A 165 11.57 -15.01 14.18
C ASN A 165 12.29 -14.03 15.11
N LYS A 166 13.22 -14.54 15.93
CA LYS A 166 13.98 -13.78 16.93
C LYS A 166 14.84 -12.64 16.35
N VAL A 167 15.09 -12.63 15.04
CA VAL A 167 15.87 -11.59 14.35
C VAL A 167 14.96 -10.49 13.79
N SER A 168 13.63 -10.66 13.86
CA SER A 168 12.66 -9.67 13.41
C SER A 168 12.68 -8.42 14.31
N VAL A 169 12.61 -7.23 13.71
CA VAL A 169 12.61 -5.96 14.45
C VAL A 169 11.43 -5.87 15.44
N GLY A 170 10.30 -6.50 15.13
CA GLY A 170 9.11 -6.51 15.99
C GLY A 170 9.06 -7.65 17.00
N PHE A 171 10.10 -8.49 17.07
CA PHE A 171 10.12 -9.61 18.02
C PHE A 171 10.15 -9.11 19.46
N ASN A 172 9.20 -9.56 20.27
CA ASN A 172 9.16 -9.29 21.70
C ASN A 172 9.72 -10.49 22.48
N PRO A 173 10.88 -10.35 23.17
CA PRO A 173 11.51 -11.45 23.90
C PRO A 173 10.67 -12.02 25.06
N GLU A 174 9.85 -11.19 25.70
CA GLU A 174 8.99 -11.59 26.82
C GLU A 174 7.81 -12.44 26.33
N LEU A 175 7.28 -12.13 25.16
CA LEU A 175 6.19 -12.88 24.55
C LEU A 175 6.69 -14.08 23.74
N GLY A 176 7.93 -14.04 23.24
CA GLY A 176 8.50 -15.05 22.37
C GLY A 176 8.04 -14.97 20.91
N TYR A 177 7.33 -13.91 20.52
CA TYR A 177 6.83 -13.68 19.17
C TYR A 177 6.67 -12.19 18.87
N ASP A 178 6.35 -11.87 17.58
CA ASP A 178 6.01 -10.52 17.14
C ASP A 178 4.48 -10.36 17.05
N PRO A 179 3.82 -9.62 17.97
CA PRO A 179 2.36 -9.43 17.96
C PRO A 179 1.84 -8.77 16.68
N LYS A 180 2.67 -7.96 16.01
CA LYS A 180 2.33 -7.32 14.74
C LYS A 180 2.07 -8.35 13.63
N GLN A 181 2.75 -9.50 13.65
CA GLN A 181 2.53 -10.55 12.66
C GLN A 181 1.19 -11.27 12.89
N VAL A 182 0.83 -11.52 14.17
CA VAL A 182 -0.44 -12.14 14.54
C VAL A 182 -1.62 -11.26 14.10
N TYR A 183 -1.55 -9.98 14.44
CA TYR A 183 -2.50 -8.96 14.03
C TYR A 183 -2.65 -8.88 12.50
N GLN A 184 -1.54 -8.83 11.76
CA GLN A 184 -1.56 -8.72 10.31
C GLN A 184 -2.12 -9.98 9.63
N LEU A 185 -1.88 -11.18 10.19
CA LEU A 185 -2.51 -12.40 9.70
C LEU A 185 -4.02 -12.34 9.87
N GLY A 186 -4.52 -11.94 11.06
CA GLY A 186 -5.96 -11.77 11.31
C GLY A 186 -6.62 -10.81 10.34
N ARG A 187 -5.97 -9.70 10.01
CA ARG A 187 -6.46 -8.74 9.00
C ARG A 187 -6.54 -9.37 7.60
N VAL A 188 -5.55 -10.17 7.22
CA VAL A 188 -5.56 -10.85 5.91
C VAL A 188 -6.70 -11.85 5.81
N VAL A 189 -6.96 -12.59 6.89
CA VAL A 189 -8.09 -13.54 6.94
C VAL A 189 -9.42 -12.81 6.76
N GLU A 190 -9.65 -11.75 7.54
CA GLU A 190 -10.85 -10.91 7.42
C GLU A 190 -11.03 -10.39 5.99
N PHE A 191 -9.95 -9.86 5.39
CA PHE A 191 -9.99 -9.37 4.02
C PHE A 191 -10.38 -10.47 3.02
N LEU A 192 -9.72 -11.64 3.08
CA LEU A 192 -9.98 -12.74 2.14
C LEU A 192 -11.41 -13.25 2.23
N GLU A 193 -11.95 -13.42 3.43
CA GLU A 193 -13.35 -13.85 3.62
C GLU A 193 -14.31 -12.89 2.97
N ARG A 194 -14.20 -11.61 3.29
CA ARG A 194 -15.08 -10.56 2.78
C ARG A 194 -14.91 -10.34 1.27
N TYR A 195 -13.67 -10.46 0.76
CA TYR A 195 -13.38 -10.36 -0.66
C TYR A 195 -14.08 -11.47 -1.46
N MET A 196 -14.00 -12.71 -0.98
CA MET A 196 -14.60 -13.87 -1.64
C MET A 196 -16.13 -13.92 -1.49
N GLU A 197 -16.68 -13.33 -0.42
CA GLU A 197 -18.13 -13.13 -0.31
C GLU A 197 -18.68 -12.17 -1.38
N GLY A 198 -17.88 -11.23 -1.86
CA GLY A 198 -18.23 -10.33 -2.95
C GLY A 198 -19.31 -9.30 -2.64
N LYS A 199 -19.57 -9.02 -1.35
CA LYS A 199 -20.62 -8.08 -0.92
C LYS A 199 -20.10 -6.68 -0.65
N ASP A 200 -18.86 -6.57 -0.23
CA ASP A 200 -18.21 -5.30 0.13
C ASP A 200 -17.56 -4.66 -1.10
N THR A 201 -17.56 -3.34 -1.18
CA THR A 201 -16.66 -2.58 -2.08
C THR A 201 -15.22 -2.79 -1.65
N TYR A 202 -14.24 -2.49 -2.51
CA TYR A 202 -12.85 -2.64 -2.12
C TYR A 202 -12.45 -1.62 -1.03
N ALA A 203 -13.02 -0.42 -1.08
CA ALA A 203 -12.88 0.58 -0.01
C ALA A 203 -13.33 0.03 1.36
N GLU A 204 -14.49 -0.66 1.41
CA GLU A 204 -14.97 -1.32 2.63
C GLU A 204 -14.08 -2.50 3.05
N LEU A 205 -13.52 -3.27 2.10
CA LEU A 205 -12.58 -4.36 2.39
C LEU A 205 -11.30 -3.88 3.06
N LEU A 206 -10.79 -2.70 2.69
CA LEU A 206 -9.63 -2.10 3.34
C LEU A 206 -9.93 -1.73 4.79
N GLN A 207 -11.16 -1.31 5.11
CA GLN A 207 -11.57 -0.95 6.46
C GLN A 207 -11.92 -2.20 7.27
N SER A 208 -11.20 -2.45 8.37
CA SER A 208 -11.50 -3.60 9.23
C SER A 208 -12.83 -3.42 9.96
N LYS A 209 -13.66 -4.46 9.94
CA LYS A 209 -14.87 -4.62 10.77
C LYS A 209 -14.57 -5.27 12.13
N GLN A 210 -13.36 -5.82 12.29
CA GLN A 210 -12.91 -6.50 13.51
C GLN A 210 -11.84 -5.68 14.27
N ARG A 211 -11.97 -4.34 14.23
CA ARG A 211 -10.98 -3.38 14.77
C ARG A 211 -10.51 -3.75 16.18
N ASP A 212 -11.43 -3.93 17.12
CA ASP A 212 -11.08 -4.17 18.53
C ASP A 212 -10.34 -5.49 18.73
N LYS A 213 -10.80 -6.56 18.04
CA LYS A 213 -10.10 -7.86 18.03
C LYS A 213 -8.68 -7.71 17.48
N LEU A 214 -8.52 -7.03 16.33
CA LEU A 214 -7.22 -6.88 15.70
C LEU A 214 -6.27 -6.01 16.53
N LEU A 215 -6.75 -4.92 17.13
CA LEU A 215 -5.94 -4.10 18.03
C LEU A 215 -5.55 -4.85 19.30
N SER A 216 -6.43 -5.70 19.83
CA SER A 216 -6.13 -6.59 20.94
C SER A 216 -5.01 -7.59 20.59
N LEU A 217 -5.05 -8.21 19.39
CA LEU A 217 -3.95 -9.06 18.91
C LEU A 217 -2.63 -8.28 18.79
N LYS A 218 -2.68 -7.03 18.31
CA LYS A 218 -1.50 -6.15 18.14
C LYS A 218 -0.86 -5.78 19.49
N SER A 219 -1.65 -5.71 20.56
CA SER A 219 -1.14 -5.37 21.91
C SER A 219 -0.35 -6.51 22.57
N GLY A 220 -0.40 -7.73 22.04
CA GLY A 220 0.38 -8.86 22.54
C GLY A 220 -0.20 -9.46 23.82
N HIS A 221 -1.51 -9.51 24.00
CA HIS A 221 -2.15 -10.08 25.19
C HIS A 221 -2.19 -11.62 25.18
N LEU A 222 -1.90 -12.26 24.04
CA LEU A 222 -1.84 -13.72 23.95
C LEU A 222 -0.51 -14.25 24.50
N SER A 223 -0.57 -15.39 25.19
CA SER A 223 0.63 -16.20 25.43
C SER A 223 1.21 -16.73 24.12
N PHE A 224 2.46 -17.19 24.13
CA PHE A 224 3.07 -17.79 22.94
C PHE A 224 2.24 -18.94 22.36
N GLN A 225 1.75 -19.84 23.24
CA GLN A 225 0.96 -20.99 22.82
C GLN A 225 -0.37 -20.59 22.17
N GLU A 226 -1.08 -19.61 22.74
CA GLU A 226 -2.33 -19.09 22.17
C GLU A 226 -2.08 -18.40 20.84
N ALA A 227 -0.99 -17.63 20.72
CA ALA A 227 -0.61 -16.97 19.47
C ALA A 227 -0.24 -18.00 18.39
N GLU A 228 0.51 -19.03 18.73
CA GLU A 228 0.88 -20.12 17.81
C GLU A 228 -0.35 -20.91 17.34
N GLU A 229 -1.26 -21.25 18.25
CA GLU A 229 -2.53 -21.92 17.93
C GLU A 229 -3.40 -21.06 17.01
N TYR A 230 -3.52 -19.76 17.32
CA TYR A 230 -4.22 -18.80 16.46
C TYR A 230 -3.60 -18.77 15.06
N MET A 231 -2.28 -18.60 14.94
CA MET A 231 -1.57 -18.55 13.67
C MET A 231 -1.76 -19.82 12.85
N ASN A 232 -1.67 -20.99 13.49
CA ASN A 232 -1.90 -22.30 12.86
C ASN A 232 -3.33 -22.44 12.35
N THR A 233 -4.31 -22.08 13.17
CA THR A 233 -5.73 -22.14 12.83
C THR A 233 -6.05 -21.26 11.63
N GLU A 234 -5.59 -20.03 11.63
CA GLU A 234 -5.89 -19.07 10.55
C GLU A 234 -5.17 -19.45 9.24
N ILE A 235 -3.97 -20.04 9.27
CA ILE A 235 -3.33 -20.55 8.05
C ILE A 235 -4.10 -21.74 7.45
N VAL A 236 -4.58 -22.65 8.27
CA VAL A 236 -5.44 -23.76 7.80
C VAL A 236 -6.73 -23.21 7.19
N ARG A 237 -7.34 -22.22 7.85
CA ARG A 237 -8.55 -21.54 7.37
C ARG A 237 -8.34 -20.85 6.02
N ILE A 238 -7.25 -20.08 5.85
CA ILE A 238 -6.90 -19.46 4.56
C ILE A 238 -6.79 -20.52 3.47
N LYS A 239 -6.09 -21.62 3.74
CA LYS A 239 -5.92 -22.70 2.78
C LYS A 239 -7.28 -23.29 2.35
N ALA A 240 -8.17 -23.54 3.29
CA ALA A 240 -9.51 -24.04 2.99
C ALA A 240 -10.34 -23.05 2.16
N LEU A 241 -10.30 -21.75 2.53
CA LEU A 241 -11.03 -20.69 1.83
C LEU A 241 -10.57 -20.50 0.38
N THR A 242 -9.27 -20.60 0.13
CA THR A 242 -8.69 -20.18 -1.15
C THR A 242 -8.62 -21.29 -2.20
N VAL A 243 -8.67 -22.56 -1.82
CA VAL A 243 -8.54 -23.71 -2.74
C VAL A 243 -9.59 -23.68 -3.84
N ASP A 244 -10.86 -23.63 -3.46
CA ASP A 244 -11.97 -23.68 -4.42
C ASP A 244 -12.06 -22.39 -5.25
N TYR A 245 -11.78 -21.23 -4.62
CA TYR A 245 -11.77 -19.95 -5.31
C TYR A 245 -10.72 -19.92 -6.41
N LEU A 246 -9.49 -20.35 -6.11
CA LEU A 246 -8.38 -20.36 -7.07
C LEU A 246 -8.52 -21.42 -8.15
N ALA A 247 -9.29 -22.49 -7.90
CA ALA A 247 -9.64 -23.47 -8.92
C ALA A 247 -10.59 -22.91 -9.98
N THR A 248 -11.34 -21.85 -9.65
CA THR A 248 -12.23 -21.15 -10.59
C THR A 248 -11.41 -20.12 -11.38
N ASN A 249 -11.62 -20.08 -12.71
CA ASN A 249 -10.99 -19.09 -13.56
C ASN A 249 -11.76 -17.76 -13.48
N HIS A 250 -11.13 -16.75 -12.90
CA HIS A 250 -11.61 -15.37 -12.89
C HIS A 250 -10.78 -14.57 -13.89
N PRO A 251 -11.31 -14.20 -15.07
CA PRO A 251 -10.56 -13.52 -16.11
C PRO A 251 -10.12 -12.11 -15.66
N GLU A 252 -8.98 -11.68 -16.18
CA GLU A 252 -8.53 -10.31 -16.00
C GLU A 252 -9.37 -9.33 -16.83
N ASP A 253 -9.64 -8.16 -16.26
CA ASP A 253 -10.37 -7.11 -16.96
C ASP A 253 -9.48 -6.44 -18.01
N LYS A 254 -9.86 -6.59 -19.29
CA LYS A 254 -9.09 -6.07 -20.42
C LYS A 254 -9.15 -4.55 -20.55
N GLU A 255 -10.25 -3.92 -20.14
CA GLU A 255 -10.40 -2.46 -20.18
C GLU A 255 -9.53 -1.83 -19.10
N VAL A 256 -9.53 -2.39 -17.90
CA VAL A 256 -8.60 -1.97 -16.83
C VAL A 256 -7.15 -2.18 -17.27
N SER A 257 -6.85 -3.29 -17.96
CA SER A 257 -5.50 -3.52 -18.49
C SER A 257 -5.06 -2.40 -19.43
N ARG A 258 -5.93 -1.96 -20.36
CA ARG A 258 -5.66 -0.86 -21.29
C ARG A 258 -5.51 0.48 -20.54
N LEU A 259 -6.37 0.76 -19.56
CA LEU A 259 -6.27 1.95 -18.73
C LEU A 259 -4.91 2.05 -18.03
N LEU A 260 -4.45 0.95 -17.43
CA LEU A 260 -3.15 0.91 -16.76
C LEU A 260 -1.99 1.18 -17.73
N ASP A 261 -2.03 0.63 -18.94
CA ASP A 261 -1.02 0.91 -19.98
C ASP A 261 -1.08 2.37 -20.44
N GLU A 262 -2.27 2.90 -20.67
CA GLU A 262 -2.48 4.29 -21.09
C GLU A 262 -1.93 5.28 -20.05
N VAL A 263 -2.26 5.09 -18.77
CA VAL A 263 -1.80 5.97 -17.70
C VAL A 263 -0.27 5.94 -17.58
N GLN A 264 0.34 4.75 -17.60
CA GLN A 264 1.80 4.64 -17.57
C GLN A 264 2.45 5.35 -18.77
N TYR A 265 1.94 5.11 -19.96
CA TYR A 265 2.44 5.73 -21.18
C TYR A 265 2.33 7.26 -21.12
N ASN A 266 1.18 7.78 -20.70
CA ASN A 266 0.93 9.22 -20.66
C ASN A 266 1.79 9.93 -19.60
N ILE A 267 1.94 9.37 -18.40
CA ILE A 267 2.85 9.91 -17.38
C ILE A 267 4.27 10.00 -17.94
N MET A 268 4.76 8.92 -18.55
CA MET A 268 6.11 8.92 -19.14
C MET A 268 6.23 9.91 -20.29
N LYS A 269 5.22 10.04 -21.15
CA LYS A 269 5.18 11.00 -22.27
C LYS A 269 5.21 12.46 -21.77
N LEU A 270 4.43 12.78 -20.74
CA LEU A 270 4.44 14.12 -20.12
C LEU A 270 5.84 14.43 -19.57
N TYR A 271 6.43 13.49 -18.83
CA TYR A 271 7.77 13.62 -18.29
C TYR A 271 8.82 13.87 -19.37
N MET A 272 8.81 13.08 -20.43
CA MET A 272 9.77 13.24 -21.53
C MET A 272 9.65 14.61 -22.22
N LYS A 273 8.44 15.14 -22.36
CA LYS A 273 8.22 16.49 -22.90
C LYS A 273 8.86 17.55 -22.00
N GLU A 274 8.77 17.41 -20.67
CA GLU A 274 9.44 18.33 -19.74
C GLU A 274 10.96 18.21 -19.83
N CYS A 275 11.51 17.00 -19.86
CA CYS A 275 12.96 16.80 -20.01
C CYS A 275 13.56 17.48 -21.23
N VAL A 276 12.83 17.44 -22.37
CA VAL A 276 13.32 18.04 -23.66
C VAL A 276 13.28 19.58 -23.65
N LYS A 277 12.47 20.22 -22.82
CA LYS A 277 12.43 21.70 -22.72
C LYS A 277 13.74 22.31 -22.19
N TYR A 278 14.59 21.53 -21.53
CA TYR A 278 15.81 21.97 -20.88
C TYR A 278 17.09 21.44 -21.56
N VAL A 279 16.94 20.79 -22.71
CA VAL A 279 18.03 20.38 -23.59
C VAL A 279 18.07 21.26 -24.82
#